data_1dab366970a066d88335bf80b92c1869
#
_entry.id   1dab366970a066d88335bf80b92c1869
#
_cell.length_a   1.000
_cell.length_b   1.000
_cell.length_c   1.000
_cell.angle_alpha   90.00
_cell.angle_beta   90.00
_cell.angle_gamma   90.00
#
_symmetry.space_group_name_H-M   'P 1'
#
loop_
_entity.id
_entity.type
_entity.pdbx_description
1 polymer ?
#
loop_
_entity_poly.entity_id
_entity_poly.type
_entity_poly.pdbx_seq_one_letter_code
_entity_poly.pdbx_strand_id
1 'polypeptide(L)'
;VAGGKRVAARRAAWICFADECGQTLKPHKAATWAPRGVTPIAHVTATGNARVSVAGLVCYRPGHRSRLIYRTKTSGRGRKGEPKGFRERDFARLLDAAHRQLQAPIVLVWDGLSAHRSARMRALIAARSWLRVYRLPAYAPELNPIEQAWSGLKRSLANLPARTASSLAIAVKNRLKRMQHRTHLIDGYLTGTGLSPPAPARP
;
A
#
# COMPACT_ATOMS: atom_id res chain seq x y z
N VAL A 1 -4.40 -15.83 9.45
CA VAL A 1 -3.11 -15.85 8.68
C VAL A 1 -2.60 -17.28 8.51
N ALA A 2 -2.67 -18.17 9.54
CA ALA A 2 -2.15 -19.55 9.45
C ALA A 2 -2.74 -20.37 8.29
N GLY A 3 -4.07 -20.28 8.05
CA GLY A 3 -4.72 -20.94 6.91
C GLY A 3 -4.21 -20.46 5.56
N GLY A 4 -3.96 -19.17 5.43
CA GLY A 4 -3.41 -18.57 4.20
C GLY A 4 -2.00 -19.05 3.89
N LYS A 5 -1.12 -19.19 4.90
CA LYS A 5 0.26 -19.71 4.73
C LYS A 5 0.25 -21.15 4.17
N ARG A 6 -0.60 -22.02 4.71
CA ARG A 6 -0.73 -23.41 4.22
C ARG A 6 -1.20 -23.48 2.77
N VAL A 7 -2.18 -22.68 2.41
CA VAL A 7 -2.68 -22.61 1.02
C VAL A 7 -1.63 -22.03 0.09
N ALA A 8 -0.90 -21.00 0.51
CA ALA A 8 0.18 -20.42 -0.27
C ALA A 8 1.29 -21.42 -0.55
N ALA A 9 1.72 -22.21 0.46
CA ALA A 9 2.73 -23.25 0.29
C ALA A 9 2.29 -24.33 -0.71
N ARG A 10 1.06 -24.88 -0.57
CA ARG A 10 0.51 -25.90 -1.48
C ARG A 10 0.40 -25.42 -2.93
N ARG A 11 0.15 -24.14 -3.16
CA ARG A 11 -0.06 -23.56 -4.50
C ARG A 11 1.17 -22.87 -5.06
N ALA A 12 2.30 -22.88 -4.36
CA ALA A 12 3.47 -22.07 -4.67
C ALA A 12 3.08 -20.60 -4.93
N ALA A 13 2.17 -20.06 -4.11
CA ALA A 13 1.57 -18.75 -4.29
C ALA A 13 2.32 -17.67 -3.52
N TRP A 14 2.17 -16.43 -3.98
CA TRP A 14 2.58 -15.25 -3.20
C TRP A 14 1.53 -14.95 -2.12
N ILE A 15 2.00 -14.60 -0.94
CA ILE A 15 1.16 -13.99 0.10
C ILE A 15 1.27 -12.49 -0.08
N CYS A 16 0.16 -11.83 -0.36
CA CYS A 16 0.09 -10.40 -0.61
C CYS A 16 -0.83 -9.74 0.42
N PHE A 17 -0.33 -8.75 1.13
CA PHE A 17 -1.12 -7.93 2.04
C PHE A 17 -1.48 -6.64 1.35
N ALA A 18 -2.76 -6.31 1.33
CA ALA A 18 -3.29 -5.15 0.64
C ALA A 18 -3.87 -4.12 1.61
N ASP A 19 -3.74 -2.86 1.22
CA ASP A 19 -4.38 -1.74 1.92
C ASP A 19 -4.34 -0.47 1.07
N GLU A 20 -5.04 0.58 1.53
CA GLU A 20 -5.07 1.91 0.95
C GLU A 20 -4.58 2.98 1.92
N CYS A 21 -3.94 4.00 1.37
CA CYS A 21 -3.70 5.23 2.11
C CYS A 21 -3.98 6.46 1.25
N GLY A 22 -4.12 7.62 1.90
CA GLY A 22 -4.30 8.89 1.23
C GLY A 22 -3.34 9.95 1.73
N GLN A 23 -2.82 10.74 0.80
CA GLN A 23 -2.00 11.90 1.09
C GLN A 23 -2.70 13.16 0.60
N THR A 24 -2.65 14.23 1.38
CA THR A 24 -3.25 15.53 1.05
C THR A 24 -2.16 16.60 0.93
N LEU A 25 -2.51 17.76 0.41
CA LEU A 25 -1.60 18.91 0.34
C LEU A 25 -1.18 19.43 1.73
N LYS A 26 -1.97 19.12 2.77
CA LYS A 26 -1.59 19.40 4.14
C LYS A 26 -0.67 18.27 4.64
N PRO A 27 0.65 18.50 4.73
CA PRO A 27 1.61 17.47 5.13
C PRO A 27 1.42 17.10 6.60
N HIS A 28 1.86 15.90 6.96
CA HIS A 28 2.05 15.55 8.36
C HIS A 28 3.18 16.41 8.93
N LYS A 29 2.98 16.90 10.15
CA LYS A 29 4.02 17.57 10.90
C LYS A 29 4.99 16.53 11.46
N ALA A 30 6.28 16.80 11.37
CA ALA A 30 7.33 16.01 12.01
C ALA A 30 8.45 16.93 12.52
N ALA A 31 9.19 16.46 13.51
CA ALA A 31 10.41 17.11 13.93
C ALA A 31 11.40 17.18 12.77
N THR A 32 12.15 18.26 12.68
CA THR A 32 13.21 18.46 11.68
C THR A 32 14.40 19.16 12.35
N TRP A 33 15.55 19.07 11.70
CA TRP A 33 16.75 19.74 12.17
C TRP A 33 16.71 21.23 11.83
N ALA A 34 17.11 22.07 12.80
CA ALA A 34 17.28 23.50 12.64
C ALA A 34 18.41 23.99 13.53
N PRO A 35 19.02 25.16 13.26
CA PRO A 35 19.94 25.81 14.20
C PRO A 35 19.27 25.98 15.57
N ARG A 36 20.09 25.92 16.64
CA ARG A 36 19.60 26.09 18.01
C ARG A 36 18.88 27.44 18.14
N GLY A 37 17.70 27.43 18.73
CA GLY A 37 16.89 28.66 18.93
C GLY A 37 16.08 29.08 17.71
N VAL A 38 16.19 28.39 16.55
CA VAL A 38 15.45 28.71 15.33
C VAL A 38 14.38 27.67 15.10
N THR A 39 13.11 28.08 15.08
CA THR A 39 12.00 27.21 14.67
C THR A 39 11.85 27.26 13.15
N PRO A 40 12.04 26.15 12.42
CA PRO A 40 11.88 26.15 10.96
C PRO A 40 10.41 26.36 10.58
N ILE A 41 10.18 27.30 9.67
CA ILE A 41 8.84 27.60 9.13
C ILE A 41 8.70 26.95 7.77
N ALA A 42 7.72 26.06 7.60
CA ALA A 42 7.34 25.49 6.31
C ALA A 42 6.02 26.12 5.84
N HIS A 43 6.08 26.86 4.73
CA HIS A 43 4.88 27.41 4.11
C HIS A 43 4.14 26.31 3.35
N VAL A 44 2.94 25.98 3.79
CA VAL A 44 2.08 24.98 3.15
C VAL A 44 0.85 25.64 2.54
N THR A 45 0.47 25.19 1.37
CA THR A 45 -0.77 25.66 0.75
C THR A 45 -1.95 24.91 1.37
N ALA A 46 -2.67 25.57 2.26
CA ALA A 46 -3.82 24.98 2.96
C ALA A 46 -5.11 24.93 2.10
N THR A 47 -5.07 25.51 0.90
CA THR A 47 -6.25 25.63 0.04
C THR A 47 -6.31 24.49 -0.98
N GLY A 48 -7.37 23.72 -0.91
CA GLY A 48 -7.72 22.72 -1.92
C GLY A 48 -7.92 21.31 -1.37
N ASN A 49 -8.93 20.61 -1.91
CA ASN A 49 -9.26 19.21 -1.56
C ASN A 49 -8.44 18.19 -2.37
N ALA A 50 -7.27 18.59 -2.87
CA ALA A 50 -6.43 17.69 -3.64
C ALA A 50 -5.89 16.56 -2.77
N ARG A 51 -6.06 15.33 -3.24
CA ARG A 51 -5.65 14.11 -2.57
C ARG A 51 -4.97 13.16 -3.56
N VAL A 52 -3.93 12.51 -3.12
CA VAL A 52 -3.33 11.36 -3.80
C VAL A 52 -3.69 10.12 -2.99
N SER A 53 -4.56 9.29 -3.52
CA SER A 53 -4.86 7.97 -2.96
C SER A 53 -3.86 6.95 -3.50
N VAL A 54 -3.39 6.06 -2.65
CA VAL A 54 -2.49 4.97 -2.98
C VAL A 54 -3.16 3.67 -2.54
N ALA A 55 -3.26 2.71 -3.44
CA ALA A 55 -3.57 1.32 -3.12
C ALA A 55 -2.34 0.47 -3.42
N GLY A 56 -1.99 -0.44 -2.54
CA GLY A 56 -0.78 -1.23 -2.69
C GLY A 56 -0.87 -2.63 -2.12
N LEU A 57 0.15 -3.41 -2.47
CA LEU A 57 0.37 -4.78 -2.05
C LEU A 57 1.83 -4.93 -1.62
N VAL A 58 2.06 -5.45 -0.42
CA VAL A 58 3.37 -6.03 -0.07
C VAL A 58 3.27 -7.54 -0.24
N CYS A 59 4.18 -8.11 -1.03
CA CYS A 59 4.09 -9.48 -1.52
C CYS A 59 5.31 -10.27 -1.09
N TYR A 60 5.07 -11.43 -0.50
CA TYR A 60 6.09 -12.32 0.06
C TYR A 60 5.94 -13.72 -0.50
N ARG A 61 7.06 -14.37 -0.83
CA ARG A 61 7.14 -15.78 -1.22
C ARG A 61 8.50 -16.33 -0.81
N PRO A 62 8.57 -17.49 -0.14
CA PRO A 62 9.85 -18.15 0.19
C PRO A 62 10.73 -18.27 -1.05
N GLY A 63 12.03 -18.00 -0.90
CA GLY A 63 12.99 -18.07 -1.99
C GLY A 63 12.91 -16.93 -3.04
N HIS A 64 12.06 -15.94 -2.85
CA HIS A 64 11.92 -14.81 -3.75
C HIS A 64 12.08 -13.48 -3.02
N ARG A 65 12.59 -12.47 -3.73
CA ARG A 65 12.65 -11.10 -3.20
C ARG A 65 11.24 -10.55 -2.96
N SER A 66 10.99 -9.98 -1.79
CA SER A 66 9.73 -9.31 -1.48
C SER A 66 9.44 -8.15 -2.43
N ARG A 67 8.19 -7.90 -2.72
CA ARG A 67 7.76 -6.89 -3.70
C ARG A 67 6.78 -5.91 -3.07
N LEU A 68 6.88 -4.64 -3.46
CA LEU A 68 5.86 -3.62 -3.27
C LEU A 68 5.24 -3.29 -4.63
N ILE A 69 3.95 -3.55 -4.80
CA ILE A 69 3.20 -3.23 -6.01
C ILE A 69 2.12 -2.23 -5.64
N TYR A 70 2.02 -1.12 -6.38
CA TYR A 70 1.09 -0.06 -6.02
C TYR A 70 0.48 0.63 -7.24
N ARG A 71 -0.63 1.32 -7.01
CA ARG A 71 -1.24 2.29 -7.92
C ARG A 71 -1.55 3.57 -7.17
N THR A 72 -1.46 4.69 -7.87
CA THR A 72 -1.83 6.00 -7.35
C THR A 72 -2.99 6.56 -8.15
N LYS A 73 -3.90 7.26 -7.47
CA LYS A 73 -5.01 8.00 -8.07
C LYS A 73 -5.04 9.39 -7.47
N THR A 74 -4.95 10.40 -8.32
CA THR A 74 -5.03 11.79 -7.89
C THR A 74 -6.48 12.25 -8.04
N SER A 75 -7.04 12.81 -6.97
CA SER A 75 -8.32 13.53 -7.00
C SER A 75 -8.07 14.98 -6.59
N GLY A 76 -8.70 15.92 -7.28
CA GLY A 76 -8.55 17.35 -7.05
C GLY A 76 -9.91 18.05 -7.01
N ARG A 77 -9.95 19.32 -7.39
CA ARG A 77 -11.20 20.04 -7.73
C ARG A 77 -11.84 19.38 -8.96
N GLY A 78 -12.25 18.12 -8.79
CA GLY A 78 -12.85 17.31 -9.80
C GLY A 78 -14.33 17.62 -9.99
N ARG A 79 -14.89 17.12 -11.09
CA ARG A 79 -16.30 17.20 -11.40
C ARG A 79 -17.14 16.64 -10.25
N LYS A 80 -18.26 17.30 -9.95
CA LYS A 80 -19.25 16.84 -8.95
C LYS A 80 -19.59 15.36 -9.24
N GLY A 81 -19.30 14.45 -8.30
CA GLY A 81 -19.53 13.00 -8.48
C GLY A 81 -18.30 12.13 -8.77
N GLU A 82 -17.10 12.70 -8.94
CA GLU A 82 -15.88 11.90 -9.10
C GLU A 82 -15.47 11.24 -7.77
N PRO A 83 -15.27 9.92 -7.75
CA PRO A 83 -14.94 9.20 -6.51
C PRO A 83 -13.56 9.59 -5.99
N LYS A 84 -13.50 9.94 -4.70
CA LYS A 84 -12.29 10.40 -4.00
C LYS A 84 -11.25 9.31 -3.72
N GLY A 85 -11.48 8.05 -4.10
CA GLY A 85 -10.61 6.92 -3.78
C GLY A 85 -10.67 5.81 -4.84
N PHE A 86 -10.18 4.66 -4.48
CA PHE A 86 -10.24 3.45 -5.30
C PHE A 86 -11.62 2.83 -5.25
N ARG A 87 -12.04 2.22 -6.36
CA ARG A 87 -13.26 1.42 -6.49
C ARG A 87 -12.89 -0.05 -6.76
N GLU A 88 -13.87 -0.92 -6.69
CA GLU A 88 -13.69 -2.36 -6.92
C GLU A 88 -12.94 -2.67 -8.22
N ARG A 89 -13.25 -1.94 -9.31
CA ARG A 89 -12.54 -2.09 -10.60
C ARG A 89 -11.07 -1.68 -10.53
N ASP A 90 -10.74 -0.69 -9.71
CA ASP A 90 -9.36 -0.24 -9.57
C ASP A 90 -8.53 -1.28 -8.80
N PHE A 91 -9.14 -1.88 -7.76
CA PHE A 91 -8.54 -3.03 -7.04
C PHE A 91 -8.36 -4.24 -7.95
N ALA A 92 -9.38 -4.61 -8.72
CA ALA A 92 -9.27 -5.70 -9.69
C ALA A 92 -8.09 -5.48 -10.65
N ARG A 93 -7.94 -4.27 -11.19
CA ARG A 93 -6.81 -3.90 -12.05
C ARG A 93 -5.45 -3.95 -11.33
N LEU A 94 -5.41 -3.60 -10.04
CA LEU A 94 -4.19 -3.72 -9.23
C LEU A 94 -3.82 -5.18 -9.05
N LEU A 95 -4.78 -6.05 -8.71
CA LEU A 95 -4.57 -7.48 -8.54
C LEU A 95 -4.16 -8.17 -9.85
N ASP A 96 -4.79 -7.82 -10.98
CA ASP A 96 -4.42 -8.34 -12.29
C ASP A 96 -2.99 -7.92 -12.69
N ALA A 97 -2.60 -6.68 -12.38
CA ALA A 97 -1.24 -6.21 -12.61
C ALA A 97 -0.23 -6.93 -11.70
N ALA A 98 -0.59 -7.16 -10.44
CA ALA A 98 0.23 -7.92 -9.51
C ALA A 98 0.42 -9.37 -9.97
N HIS A 99 -0.66 -10.06 -10.38
CA HIS A 99 -0.58 -11.42 -10.90
C HIS A 99 0.36 -11.53 -12.11
N ARG A 100 0.25 -10.60 -13.06
CA ARG A 100 1.17 -10.54 -14.22
C ARG A 100 2.63 -10.32 -13.84
N GLN A 101 2.92 -9.52 -12.80
CA GLN A 101 4.29 -9.27 -12.34
C GLN A 101 4.86 -10.42 -11.52
N LEU A 102 4.02 -11.08 -10.74
CA LEU A 102 4.42 -12.15 -9.83
C LEU A 102 4.47 -13.53 -10.50
N GLN A 103 3.82 -13.69 -11.65
CA GLN A 103 3.80 -14.91 -12.47
C GLN A 103 3.42 -16.16 -11.66
N ALA A 104 2.56 -16.02 -10.65
CA ALA A 104 2.14 -17.12 -9.78
C ALA A 104 0.80 -16.78 -9.08
N PRO A 105 0.07 -17.78 -8.55
CA PRO A 105 -1.15 -17.55 -7.78
C PRO A 105 -0.91 -16.60 -6.59
N ILE A 106 -1.98 -15.92 -6.17
CA ILE A 106 -1.96 -14.95 -5.08
C ILE A 106 -2.91 -15.39 -3.96
N VAL A 107 -2.38 -15.41 -2.74
CA VAL A 107 -3.13 -15.43 -1.50
C VAL A 107 -3.16 -13.99 -0.98
N LEU A 108 -4.29 -13.33 -1.15
CA LEU A 108 -4.50 -11.95 -0.74
C LEU A 108 -5.00 -11.91 0.70
N VAL A 109 -4.36 -11.09 1.51
CA VAL A 109 -4.77 -10.77 2.88
C VAL A 109 -5.09 -9.29 2.92
N TRP A 110 -6.31 -8.92 3.29
CA TRP A 110 -6.72 -7.53 3.41
C TRP A 110 -7.76 -7.33 4.52
N ASP A 111 -8.06 -6.08 4.81
CA ASP A 111 -9.05 -5.72 5.81
C ASP A 111 -10.50 -6.00 5.37
N GLY A 112 -11.42 -5.76 6.28
CA GLY A 112 -12.84 -5.99 6.09
C GLY A 112 -13.63 -4.78 5.61
N LEU A 113 -13.04 -3.77 4.94
CA LEU A 113 -13.76 -2.59 4.46
C LEU A 113 -14.98 -2.97 3.61
N SER A 114 -16.02 -2.13 3.63
CA SER A 114 -17.29 -2.39 2.93
C SER A 114 -17.10 -2.59 1.42
N ALA A 115 -16.21 -1.82 0.80
CA ALA A 115 -15.85 -1.96 -0.62
C ALA A 115 -15.26 -3.34 -0.94
N HIS A 116 -14.52 -3.94 0.00
CA HIS A 116 -13.93 -5.28 -0.14
C HIS A 116 -14.94 -6.41 0.02
N ARG A 117 -16.14 -6.10 0.55
CA ARG A 117 -17.23 -7.07 0.79
C ARG A 117 -18.40 -6.94 -0.17
N SER A 118 -18.37 -5.96 -1.08
CA SER A 118 -19.46 -5.72 -2.03
C SER A 118 -19.73 -6.96 -2.91
N ALA A 119 -20.97 -7.12 -3.37
CA ALA A 119 -21.32 -8.20 -4.30
C ALA A 119 -20.46 -8.16 -5.57
N ARG A 120 -20.20 -6.95 -6.06
CA ARG A 120 -19.34 -6.71 -7.21
C ARG A 120 -17.90 -7.18 -6.96
N MET A 121 -17.33 -6.88 -5.79
CA MET A 121 -15.99 -7.35 -5.45
C MET A 121 -15.94 -8.87 -5.33
N ARG A 122 -16.96 -9.50 -4.73
CA ARG A 122 -17.05 -10.97 -4.67
C ARG A 122 -17.05 -11.60 -6.07
N ALA A 123 -17.82 -11.04 -7.00
CA ALA A 123 -17.84 -11.50 -8.39
C ALA A 123 -16.48 -11.33 -9.08
N LEU A 124 -15.81 -10.18 -8.88
CA LEU A 124 -14.47 -9.93 -9.41
C LEU A 124 -13.42 -10.92 -8.86
N ILE A 125 -13.52 -11.29 -7.58
CA ILE A 125 -12.64 -12.29 -6.95
C ILE A 125 -12.95 -13.68 -7.50
N ALA A 126 -14.21 -14.07 -7.58
CA ALA A 126 -14.65 -15.39 -8.06
C ALA A 126 -14.22 -15.67 -9.51
N ALA A 127 -14.18 -14.63 -10.34
CA ALA A 127 -13.72 -14.72 -11.73
C ALA A 127 -12.19 -14.98 -11.88
N ARG A 128 -11.43 -15.07 -10.78
CA ARG A 128 -9.95 -15.21 -10.78
C ARG A 128 -9.52 -16.50 -10.09
N SER A 129 -9.35 -17.59 -10.84
CA SER A 129 -8.95 -18.91 -10.32
C SER A 129 -7.60 -18.90 -9.58
N TRP A 130 -6.70 -17.97 -9.95
CA TRP A 130 -5.40 -17.76 -9.33
C TRP A 130 -5.43 -16.99 -8.01
N LEU A 131 -6.58 -16.41 -7.61
CA LEU A 131 -6.74 -15.57 -6.42
C LEU A 131 -7.45 -16.32 -5.30
N ARG A 132 -6.92 -16.24 -4.09
CA ARG A 132 -7.60 -16.63 -2.85
C ARG A 132 -7.51 -15.48 -1.86
N VAL A 133 -8.63 -15.18 -1.19
CA VAL A 133 -8.73 -14.01 -0.32
C VAL A 133 -8.98 -14.45 1.12
N TYR A 134 -8.19 -13.90 2.04
CA TYR A 134 -8.35 -14.02 3.48
C TYR A 134 -8.53 -12.64 4.08
N ARG A 135 -9.39 -12.53 5.06
CA ARG A 135 -9.64 -11.27 5.76
C ARG A 135 -8.84 -11.23 7.05
N LEU A 136 -8.30 -10.05 7.34
CA LEU A 136 -7.76 -9.77 8.66
C LEU A 136 -8.91 -9.67 9.67
N PRO A 137 -8.65 -9.97 10.95
CA PRO A 137 -9.57 -9.62 12.02
C PRO A 137 -9.92 -8.13 11.99
N ALA A 138 -11.10 -7.77 12.45
CA ALA A 138 -11.46 -6.37 12.62
C ALA A 138 -10.54 -5.71 13.65
N TYR A 139 -10.20 -4.45 13.40
CA TYR A 139 -9.37 -3.62 14.31
C TYR A 139 -7.98 -4.21 14.62
N ALA A 140 -7.36 -4.91 13.68
CA ALA A 140 -6.02 -5.49 13.83
C ALA A 140 -5.05 -4.97 12.73
N PRO A 141 -4.82 -3.64 12.62
CA PRO A 141 -3.91 -3.07 11.62
C PRO A 141 -2.46 -3.50 11.83
N GLU A 142 -2.07 -3.83 13.07
CA GLU A 142 -0.74 -4.32 13.42
C GLU A 142 -0.40 -5.65 12.73
N LEU A 143 -1.40 -6.42 12.31
CA LEU A 143 -1.21 -7.65 11.55
C LEU A 143 -1.02 -7.42 10.04
N ASN A 144 -1.15 -6.17 9.58
CA ASN A 144 -1.03 -5.82 8.18
C ASN A 144 0.31 -5.12 7.90
N PRO A 145 1.31 -5.80 7.32
CA PRO A 145 2.64 -5.21 7.11
C PRO A 145 2.64 -3.99 6.18
N ILE A 146 1.64 -3.83 5.32
CA ILE A 146 1.57 -2.67 4.43
C ILE A 146 1.27 -1.36 5.20
N GLU A 147 0.68 -1.43 6.38
CA GLU A 147 0.49 -0.26 7.25
C GLU A 147 1.83 0.37 7.66
N GLN A 148 2.86 -0.44 7.87
CA GLN A 148 4.21 0.06 8.13
C GLN A 148 4.80 0.74 6.89
N ALA A 149 4.50 0.25 5.68
CA ALA A 149 4.88 0.91 4.45
C ALA A 149 4.21 2.30 4.35
N TRP A 150 2.92 2.39 4.71
CA TRP A 150 2.21 3.68 4.73
C TRP A 150 2.76 4.63 5.79
N SER A 151 3.11 4.13 6.96
CA SER A 151 3.79 4.92 8.01
C SER A 151 5.13 5.45 7.52
N GLY A 152 5.93 4.63 6.85
CA GLY A 152 7.18 5.04 6.21
C GLY A 152 6.97 6.09 5.12
N LEU A 153 5.96 5.92 4.28
CA LEU A 153 5.58 6.89 3.26
C LEU A 153 5.18 8.24 3.89
N LYS A 154 4.28 8.22 4.88
CA LYS A 154 3.82 9.43 5.60
C LYS A 154 5.00 10.18 6.23
N ARG A 155 5.89 9.49 6.93
CA ARG A 155 7.11 10.10 7.51
C ARG A 155 8.01 10.72 6.44
N SER A 156 8.19 10.05 5.30
CA SER A 156 9.04 10.55 4.22
C SER A 156 8.46 11.76 3.48
N LEU A 157 7.18 12.02 3.62
CA LEU A 157 6.44 13.17 3.08
C LEU A 157 6.14 14.23 4.13
N ALA A 158 6.57 14.03 5.38
CA ALA A 158 6.37 15.00 6.45
C ALA A 158 7.07 16.32 6.11
N ASN A 159 6.45 17.42 6.50
CA ASN A 159 6.92 18.78 6.24
C ASN A 159 7.12 19.13 4.75
N LEU A 160 6.62 18.31 3.82
CA LEU A 160 6.78 18.55 2.38
C LEU A 160 5.86 19.71 1.93
N PRO A 161 6.39 20.82 1.40
CA PRO A 161 5.59 21.96 0.96
C PRO A 161 5.05 21.74 -0.47
N ALA A 162 4.25 20.69 -0.67
CA ALA A 162 3.63 20.45 -1.98
C ALA A 162 2.54 21.49 -2.24
N ARG A 163 2.66 22.22 -3.34
CA ARG A 163 1.72 23.30 -3.69
C ARG A 163 0.56 22.84 -4.58
N THR A 164 0.74 21.72 -5.30
CA THR A 164 -0.24 21.21 -6.26
C THR A 164 -0.45 19.70 -6.10
N ALA A 165 -1.59 19.19 -6.57
CA ALA A 165 -1.86 17.76 -6.63
C ALA A 165 -0.79 17.00 -7.45
N SER A 166 -0.31 17.61 -8.53
CA SER A 166 0.70 17.03 -9.40
C SER A 166 2.04 16.91 -8.68
N SER A 167 2.51 17.97 -7.99
CA SER A 167 3.77 17.93 -7.24
C SER A 167 3.70 16.90 -6.10
N LEU A 168 2.56 16.81 -5.40
CA LEU A 168 2.34 15.77 -4.39
C LEU A 168 2.37 14.36 -5.00
N ALA A 169 1.71 14.16 -6.16
CA ALA A 169 1.69 12.86 -6.83
C ALA A 169 3.08 12.42 -7.28
N ILE A 170 3.90 13.33 -7.79
CA ILE A 170 5.30 13.07 -8.14
C ILE A 170 6.09 12.67 -6.90
N ALA A 171 5.98 13.43 -5.80
CA ALA A 171 6.66 13.12 -4.55
C ALA A 171 6.26 11.74 -4.01
N VAL A 172 4.96 11.43 -3.95
CA VAL A 172 4.45 10.12 -3.53
C VAL A 172 5.03 8.99 -4.39
N LYS A 173 4.96 9.12 -5.71
CA LYS A 173 5.50 8.11 -6.64
C LYS A 173 7.00 7.89 -6.46
N ASN A 174 7.77 8.96 -6.31
CA ASN A 174 9.22 8.88 -6.11
C ASN A 174 9.57 8.17 -4.78
N ARG A 175 8.82 8.42 -3.70
CA ARG A 175 9.02 7.74 -2.42
C ARG A 175 8.67 6.25 -2.52
N LEU A 176 7.53 5.93 -3.10
CA LEU A 176 7.10 4.53 -3.31
C LEU A 176 8.08 3.77 -4.20
N LYS A 177 8.58 4.38 -5.28
CA LYS A 177 9.60 3.78 -6.14
C LYS A 177 10.89 3.47 -5.38
N ARG A 178 11.36 4.40 -4.53
CA ARG A 178 12.53 4.15 -3.67
C ARG A 178 12.31 3.01 -2.69
N MET A 179 11.11 2.92 -2.09
CA MET A 179 10.76 1.80 -1.19
C MET A 179 10.71 0.46 -1.95
N GLN A 180 10.20 0.46 -3.17
CA GLN A 180 10.11 -0.71 -4.05
C GLN A 180 11.48 -1.36 -4.33
N HIS A 181 12.52 -0.53 -4.44
CA HIS A 181 13.90 -0.99 -4.66
C HIS A 181 14.64 -1.42 -3.38
N ARG A 182 14.04 -1.23 -2.20
CA ARG A 182 14.61 -1.57 -0.90
C ARG A 182 13.89 -2.77 -0.29
N THR A 183 14.18 -3.97 -0.79
CA THR A 183 13.51 -5.21 -0.37
C THR A 183 13.65 -5.47 1.13
N HIS A 184 14.80 -5.14 1.73
CA HIS A 184 15.03 -5.27 3.17
C HIS A 184 14.03 -4.47 4.02
N LEU A 185 13.56 -3.30 3.54
CA LEU A 185 12.50 -2.55 4.23
C LEU A 185 11.16 -3.31 4.17
N ILE A 186 10.85 -3.92 3.01
CA ILE A 186 9.62 -4.68 2.82
C ILE A 186 9.64 -5.94 3.72
N ASP A 187 10.78 -6.59 3.82
CA ASP A 187 10.98 -7.73 4.73
C ASP A 187 10.83 -7.31 6.19
N GLY A 188 11.38 -6.15 6.58
CA GLY A 188 11.21 -5.56 7.91
C GLY A 188 9.76 -5.25 8.26
N TYR A 189 8.93 -4.86 7.29
CA TYR A 189 7.49 -4.66 7.53
C TYR A 189 6.78 -5.95 7.92
N LEU A 190 7.17 -7.08 7.31
CA LEU A 190 6.61 -8.38 7.67
C LEU A 190 7.04 -8.80 9.09
N THR A 191 8.32 -8.66 9.40
CA THR A 191 8.86 -9.00 10.73
C THR A 191 8.18 -8.19 11.83
N GLY A 192 7.89 -6.92 11.58
CA GLY A 192 7.19 -6.04 12.51
C GLY A 192 5.76 -6.47 12.86
N THR A 193 5.17 -7.40 12.08
CA THR A 193 3.85 -8.01 12.40
C THR A 193 3.98 -9.34 13.16
N GLY A 194 5.17 -9.73 13.61
CA GLY A 194 5.43 -11.03 14.22
C GLY A 194 5.46 -12.20 13.22
N LEU A 195 5.42 -11.92 11.93
CA LEU A 195 5.55 -12.93 10.88
C LEU A 195 7.01 -13.03 10.44
N SER A 196 7.51 -14.25 10.29
CA SER A 196 8.86 -14.45 9.76
C SER A 196 8.92 -14.14 8.27
N PRO A 197 9.94 -13.40 7.80
CA PRO A 197 10.20 -13.23 6.38
C PRO A 197 10.46 -14.59 5.71
N PRO A 198 10.21 -14.71 4.40
CA PRO A 198 10.58 -15.91 3.67
C PRO A 198 12.09 -16.11 3.76
N ALA A 199 12.53 -17.38 3.90
CA ALA A 199 13.95 -17.71 3.88
C ALA A 199 14.60 -17.15 2.60
N PRO A 200 15.83 -16.59 2.68
CA PRO A 200 16.53 -16.12 1.50
C PRO A 200 16.65 -17.25 0.48
N ALA A 201 16.54 -16.90 -0.80
CA ALA A 201 16.89 -17.85 -1.85
C ALA A 201 18.34 -18.27 -1.62
N ARG A 202 18.58 -19.58 -1.47
CA ARG A 202 19.96 -20.09 -1.48
C ARG A 202 20.56 -19.75 -2.84
N PRO A 203 21.83 -19.31 -2.87
CA PRO A 203 22.51 -19.00 -4.12
C PRO A 203 22.59 -20.20 -5.06
#